data_48ed441a26ea491aa2996ca0239e26b0
#
_entry.id   48ed441a26ea491aa2996ca0239e26b0
#
_cell.length_a   1.000
_cell.length_b   1.000
_cell.length_c   1.000
_cell.angle_alpha   90.00
_cell.angle_beta   90.00
_cell.angle_gamma   90.00
#
_symmetry.space_group_name_H-M   'P 1'
#
loop_
_entity.id
_entity.type
_entity.pdbx_description
1 polymer ?
#
loop_
_entity_poly.entity_id
_entity_poly.type
_entity_poly.pdbx_seq_one_letter_code
_entity_poly.pdbx_strand_id
1 'polypeptide(L)'
;MSSRITIYDLWSQKGKKKWAQTHIDTAKEAEAAFKSGIEIISCEPDHHFYEVRKVAPGAFLSVGLKHGTVSSKQEAIKKGFDILAMGGDAVYCSHSINWIEAMAKEGIPVTAHVGLVPNRATWTNYRAIGKTAEEALKVYQDVKDLENAGAACVEVEVVPIELADYITKNTKMITMGMGCGNVCDTQYLFCNDILGINEGHYPRHAKKYVDLQKEEAKIQNLREKGFQMFVEDVNNGTYPEEKHQIKMDSREFEVFQNKIK
;
A
#
# COMPACT_ATOMS: atom_id res chain seq x y z
N MET A 1 -10.67 -12.66 -18.78
CA MET A 1 -10.05 -12.27 -17.49
C MET A 1 -8.56 -12.34 -17.70
N SER A 2 -7.79 -11.28 -17.47
CA SER A 2 -6.32 -11.37 -17.52
C SER A 2 -5.89 -12.37 -16.45
N SER A 3 -4.96 -13.27 -16.78
CA SER A 3 -4.37 -14.18 -15.81
C SER A 3 -3.68 -13.37 -14.70
N ARG A 4 -3.76 -13.84 -13.46
CA ARG A 4 -3.05 -13.24 -12.32
C ARG A 4 -1.54 -13.23 -12.63
N ILE A 5 -0.89 -12.11 -12.37
CA ILE A 5 0.57 -11.99 -12.50
C ILE A 5 1.22 -12.80 -11.38
N THR A 6 2.20 -13.62 -11.75
CA THR A 6 2.94 -14.48 -10.83
C THR A 6 4.41 -14.04 -10.73
N ILE A 7 5.13 -14.58 -9.76
CA ILE A 7 6.58 -14.35 -9.65
C ILE A 7 7.33 -14.83 -10.91
N TYR A 8 6.85 -15.89 -11.56
CA TYR A 8 7.40 -16.37 -12.83
C TYR A 8 7.26 -15.34 -13.94
N ASP A 9 6.11 -14.66 -14.03
CA ASP A 9 5.87 -13.61 -15.02
C ASP A 9 6.85 -12.45 -14.81
N LEU A 10 7.06 -12.04 -13.56
CA LEU A 10 8.03 -11.00 -13.24
C LEU A 10 9.45 -11.40 -13.68
N TRP A 11 9.90 -12.61 -13.33
CA TRP A 11 11.24 -13.10 -13.70
C TRP A 11 11.41 -13.24 -15.21
N SER A 12 10.40 -13.74 -15.92
CA SER A 12 10.46 -13.94 -17.38
C SER A 12 10.56 -12.62 -18.16
N GLN A 13 10.09 -11.53 -17.56
CA GLN A 13 10.10 -10.19 -18.13
C GLN A 13 11.21 -9.29 -17.56
N LYS A 14 12.07 -9.82 -16.69
CA LYS A 14 13.21 -9.05 -16.14
C LYS A 14 14.08 -8.49 -17.27
N GLY A 15 14.35 -7.18 -17.18
CA GLY A 15 15.12 -6.46 -18.20
C GLY A 15 14.40 -6.21 -19.54
N LYS A 16 13.15 -6.72 -19.71
CA LYS A 16 12.36 -6.55 -20.94
C LYS A 16 11.17 -5.61 -20.75
N LYS A 17 10.59 -5.60 -19.57
CA LYS A 17 9.42 -4.77 -19.21
C LYS A 17 9.72 -3.97 -17.96
N LYS A 18 9.26 -2.72 -17.93
CA LYS A 18 9.18 -1.90 -16.72
C LYS A 18 7.78 -2.01 -16.15
N TRP A 19 7.70 -2.27 -14.84
CA TRP A 19 6.44 -2.41 -14.12
C TRP A 19 6.16 -1.15 -13.30
N ALA A 20 4.90 -0.73 -13.27
CA ALA A 20 4.46 0.27 -12.31
C ALA A 20 4.05 -0.42 -11.00
N GLN A 21 4.51 0.11 -9.89
CA GLN A 21 4.22 -0.41 -8.55
C GLN A 21 3.74 0.71 -7.64
N THR A 22 2.73 0.43 -6.80
CA THR A 22 2.28 1.34 -5.76
C THR A 22 1.98 0.62 -4.46
N HIS A 23 2.20 1.30 -3.33
CA HIS A 23 1.65 0.91 -2.04
C HIS A 23 0.28 1.56 -1.89
N ILE A 24 -0.69 0.82 -1.36
CA ILE A 24 -2.06 1.30 -1.13
C ILE A 24 -2.47 1.06 0.32
N ASP A 25 -3.36 1.91 0.80
CA ASP A 25 -3.92 1.81 2.15
C ASP A 25 -5.37 1.31 2.14
N THR A 26 -6.06 1.41 1.00
CA THR A 26 -7.48 1.05 0.88
C THR A 26 -7.79 0.21 -0.36
N ALA A 27 -8.88 -0.56 -0.31
CA ALA A 27 -9.37 -1.31 -1.46
C ALA A 27 -9.82 -0.39 -2.62
N LYS A 28 -10.27 0.84 -2.34
CA LYS A 28 -10.63 1.82 -3.40
C LYS A 28 -9.40 2.27 -4.18
N GLU A 29 -8.30 2.50 -3.51
CA GLU A 29 -7.01 2.81 -4.15
C GLU A 29 -6.49 1.63 -4.95
N ALA A 30 -6.58 0.41 -4.41
CA ALA A 30 -6.22 -0.82 -5.13
C ALA A 30 -7.04 -0.99 -6.42
N GLU A 31 -8.36 -0.77 -6.35
CA GLU A 31 -9.24 -0.84 -7.51
C GLU A 31 -8.87 0.19 -8.58
N ALA A 32 -8.65 1.44 -8.15
CA ALA A 32 -8.26 2.53 -9.05
C ALA A 32 -6.88 2.25 -9.68
N ALA A 33 -5.89 1.84 -8.89
CA ALA A 33 -4.55 1.49 -9.36
C ALA A 33 -4.60 0.36 -10.39
N PHE A 34 -5.29 -0.74 -10.08
CA PHE A 34 -5.41 -1.89 -10.97
C PHE A 34 -6.14 -1.57 -12.27
N LYS A 35 -7.26 -0.83 -12.20
CA LYS A 35 -8.01 -0.37 -13.39
C LYS A 35 -7.19 0.59 -14.27
N SER A 36 -6.24 1.31 -13.67
CA SER A 36 -5.33 2.21 -14.39
C SER A 36 -4.09 1.52 -14.97
N GLY A 37 -3.96 0.19 -14.77
CA GLY A 37 -2.85 -0.60 -15.33
C GLY A 37 -1.64 -0.75 -14.40
N ILE A 38 -1.76 -0.42 -13.12
CA ILE A 38 -0.72 -0.76 -12.14
C ILE A 38 -0.82 -2.26 -11.85
N GLU A 39 0.27 -2.97 -12.08
CA GLU A 39 0.27 -4.43 -12.05
C GLU A 39 0.88 -5.01 -10.78
N ILE A 40 1.67 -4.22 -10.04
CA ILE A 40 2.26 -4.62 -8.76
C ILE A 40 1.71 -3.70 -7.67
N ILE A 41 1.09 -4.29 -6.67
CA ILE A 41 0.49 -3.57 -5.55
C ILE A 41 1.11 -4.08 -4.25
N SER A 42 1.60 -3.16 -3.43
CA SER A 42 2.05 -3.43 -2.07
C SER A 42 0.98 -2.99 -1.08
N CYS A 43 0.77 -3.75 -0.03
CA CYS A 43 -0.20 -3.43 1.03
C CYS A 43 0.16 -4.13 2.35
N GLU A 44 -0.53 -3.73 3.42
CA GLU A 44 -0.44 -4.38 4.72
C GLU A 44 -1.40 -5.59 4.81
N PRO A 45 -1.09 -6.61 5.64
CA PRO A 45 -1.94 -7.79 5.84
C PRO A 45 -3.05 -7.51 6.87
N ASP A 46 -3.81 -6.45 6.66
CA ASP A 46 -4.91 -6.06 7.53
C ASP A 46 -6.27 -6.64 7.07
N HIS A 47 -7.34 -6.24 7.76
CA HIS A 47 -8.69 -6.70 7.45
C HIS A 47 -9.21 -6.32 6.06
N HIS A 48 -8.58 -5.33 5.40
CA HIS A 48 -8.93 -4.92 4.03
C HIS A 48 -8.26 -5.77 2.95
N PHE A 49 -7.28 -6.61 3.32
CA PHE A 49 -6.50 -7.38 2.34
C PHE A 49 -7.37 -8.26 1.41
N TYR A 50 -8.38 -8.92 1.95
CA TYR A 50 -9.32 -9.71 1.13
C TYR A 50 -10.07 -8.86 0.10
N GLU A 51 -10.43 -7.63 0.48
CA GLU A 51 -11.06 -6.68 -0.43
C GLU A 51 -10.10 -6.24 -1.53
N VAL A 52 -8.83 -6.00 -1.19
CA VAL A 52 -7.77 -5.66 -2.16
C VAL A 52 -7.64 -6.76 -3.21
N ARG A 53 -7.52 -8.04 -2.81
CA ARG A 53 -7.44 -9.15 -3.76
C ARG A 53 -8.69 -9.28 -4.63
N LYS A 54 -9.86 -9.00 -4.08
CA LYS A 54 -11.13 -9.05 -4.80
C LYS A 54 -11.22 -7.99 -5.90
N VAL A 55 -10.78 -6.76 -5.63
CA VAL A 55 -10.86 -5.63 -6.57
C VAL A 55 -9.68 -5.56 -7.54
N ALA A 56 -8.55 -6.18 -7.21
CA ALA A 56 -7.35 -6.27 -8.04
C ALA A 56 -6.96 -7.74 -8.31
N PRO A 57 -7.83 -8.56 -8.92
CA PRO A 57 -7.65 -10.01 -9.01
C PRO A 57 -6.44 -10.44 -9.86
N GLY A 58 -6.03 -9.63 -10.82
CA GLY A 58 -4.89 -9.89 -11.70
C GLY A 58 -3.56 -9.29 -11.22
N ALA A 59 -3.56 -8.43 -10.21
CA ALA A 59 -2.34 -7.80 -9.73
C ALA A 59 -1.43 -8.78 -8.97
N PHE A 60 -0.11 -8.55 -9.05
CA PHE A 60 0.85 -9.16 -8.14
C PHE A 60 0.83 -8.41 -6.81
N LEU A 61 0.47 -9.09 -5.72
CA LEU A 61 0.38 -8.49 -4.38
C LEU A 61 1.60 -8.85 -3.54
N SER A 62 2.43 -7.83 -3.21
CA SER A 62 3.51 -7.89 -2.23
C SER A 62 3.00 -7.40 -0.89
N VAL A 63 2.88 -8.29 0.09
CA VAL A 63 2.20 -8.00 1.36
C VAL A 63 3.19 -7.92 2.51
N GLY A 64 3.14 -6.85 3.28
CA GLY A 64 4.11 -6.55 4.33
C GLY A 64 4.05 -7.51 5.53
N LEU A 65 5.20 -7.91 6.07
CA LEU A 65 5.29 -8.28 7.48
C LEU A 65 5.46 -6.98 8.27
N LYS A 66 4.37 -6.49 8.83
CA LYS A 66 4.37 -5.23 9.56
C LYS A 66 5.43 -5.24 10.66
N HIS A 67 6.34 -4.24 10.62
CA HIS A 67 7.41 -4.13 11.60
C HIS A 67 6.86 -4.08 13.04
N GLY A 68 7.48 -4.84 13.94
CA GLY A 68 7.06 -4.94 15.34
C GLY A 68 5.88 -5.88 15.61
N THR A 69 5.29 -6.53 14.59
CA THR A 69 4.21 -7.52 14.78
C THR A 69 4.68 -8.97 14.77
N VAL A 70 5.95 -9.19 14.44
CA VAL A 70 6.59 -10.51 14.36
C VAL A 70 7.91 -10.46 15.09
N SER A 71 8.19 -11.43 15.94
CA SER A 71 9.36 -11.45 16.84
C SER A 71 10.31 -12.62 16.58
N SER A 72 9.94 -13.56 15.74
CA SER A 72 10.75 -14.73 15.42
C SER A 72 10.58 -15.21 13.97
N LYS A 73 11.54 -15.99 13.49
CA LYS A 73 11.47 -16.58 12.14
C LYS A 73 10.29 -17.56 11.99
N GLN A 74 9.89 -18.26 13.06
CA GLN A 74 8.75 -19.17 13.05
C GLN A 74 7.43 -18.40 12.86
N GLU A 75 7.31 -17.26 13.56
CA GLU A 75 6.16 -16.37 13.35
C GLU A 75 6.17 -15.77 11.94
N ALA A 76 7.34 -15.40 11.41
CA ALA A 76 7.47 -14.90 10.04
C ALA A 76 7.02 -15.95 9.01
N ILE A 77 7.43 -17.21 9.13
CA ILE A 77 6.98 -18.32 8.30
C ILE A 77 5.46 -18.48 8.39
N LYS A 78 4.91 -18.53 9.62
CA LYS A 78 3.47 -18.67 9.84
C LYS A 78 2.70 -17.54 9.17
N LYS A 79 3.08 -16.28 9.41
CA LYS A 79 2.47 -15.10 8.78
C LYS A 79 2.62 -15.13 7.27
N GLY A 80 3.75 -15.59 6.75
CA GLY A 80 3.97 -15.76 5.32
C GLY A 80 2.97 -16.73 4.71
N PHE A 81 2.72 -17.89 5.32
CA PHE A 81 1.69 -18.82 4.87
C PHE A 81 0.28 -18.24 5.00
N ASP A 82 -0.02 -17.50 6.08
CA ASP A 82 -1.31 -16.82 6.23
C ASP A 82 -1.53 -15.82 5.07
N ILE A 83 -0.51 -15.03 4.70
CA ILE A 83 -0.55 -14.09 3.56
C ILE A 83 -0.81 -14.82 2.25
N LEU A 84 -0.09 -15.91 1.97
CA LEU A 84 -0.28 -16.70 0.74
C LEU A 84 -1.69 -17.33 0.69
N ALA A 85 -2.18 -17.85 1.81
CA ALA A 85 -3.52 -18.42 1.92
C ALA A 85 -4.62 -17.38 1.69
N MET A 86 -4.38 -16.13 2.09
CA MET A 86 -5.27 -14.99 1.81
C MET A 86 -5.19 -14.48 0.36
N GLY A 87 -4.25 -14.98 -0.44
CA GLY A 87 -4.09 -14.62 -1.85
C GLY A 87 -2.96 -13.62 -2.15
N GLY A 88 -2.03 -13.39 -1.22
CA GLY A 88 -0.78 -12.68 -1.49
C GLY A 88 0.11 -13.47 -2.47
N ASP A 89 0.98 -12.79 -3.20
CA ASP A 89 1.92 -13.40 -4.14
C ASP A 89 3.35 -13.41 -3.62
N ALA A 90 3.70 -12.46 -2.76
CA ALA A 90 4.97 -12.38 -2.06
C ALA A 90 4.80 -11.73 -0.69
N VAL A 91 5.75 -12.02 0.19
CA VAL A 91 5.83 -11.44 1.54
C VAL A 91 6.96 -10.40 1.57
N TYR A 92 6.61 -9.13 1.80
CA TYR A 92 7.63 -8.12 2.04
C TYR A 92 8.21 -8.30 3.45
N CYS A 93 9.53 -8.38 3.54
CA CYS A 93 10.26 -8.57 4.80
C CYS A 93 11.56 -7.76 4.82
N SER A 94 11.61 -6.73 5.65
CA SER A 94 12.81 -5.91 5.91
C SER A 94 13.57 -6.32 7.18
N HIS A 95 13.30 -7.49 7.73
CA HIS A 95 13.97 -8.03 8.91
C HIS A 95 15.32 -8.70 8.56
N SER A 96 15.82 -9.54 9.46
CA SER A 96 17.10 -10.19 9.24
C SER A 96 17.08 -11.18 8.08
N ILE A 97 18.23 -11.34 7.44
CA ILE A 97 18.43 -12.31 6.36
C ILE A 97 18.03 -13.74 6.76
N ASN A 98 18.23 -14.11 8.05
CA ASN A 98 17.85 -15.42 8.56
C ASN A 98 16.32 -15.69 8.50
N TRP A 99 15.51 -14.65 8.57
CA TRP A 99 14.04 -14.79 8.42
C TRP A 99 13.66 -14.93 6.96
N ILE A 100 14.32 -14.17 6.09
CA ILE A 100 14.14 -14.23 4.64
C ILE A 100 14.49 -15.63 4.13
N GLU A 101 15.68 -16.13 4.52
CA GLU A 101 16.12 -17.49 4.17
C GLU A 101 15.16 -18.57 4.68
N ALA A 102 14.68 -18.42 5.92
CA ALA A 102 13.77 -19.38 6.51
C ALA A 102 12.43 -19.44 5.75
N MET A 103 11.86 -18.30 5.38
CA MET A 103 10.63 -18.24 4.57
C MET A 103 10.87 -18.78 3.15
N ALA A 104 11.98 -18.39 2.50
CA ALA A 104 12.31 -18.84 1.16
C ALA A 104 12.51 -20.38 1.08
N LYS A 105 13.10 -20.99 2.11
CA LYS A 105 13.23 -22.47 2.23
C LYS A 105 11.90 -23.20 2.31
N GLU A 106 10.87 -22.55 2.84
CA GLU A 106 9.51 -23.09 2.87
C GLU A 106 8.71 -22.79 1.59
N GLY A 107 9.35 -22.22 0.57
CA GLY A 107 8.71 -21.88 -0.70
C GLY A 107 7.85 -20.61 -0.68
N ILE A 108 8.02 -19.76 0.33
CA ILE A 108 7.35 -18.46 0.42
C ILE A 108 8.15 -17.44 -0.40
N PRO A 109 7.60 -16.84 -1.47
CA PRO A 109 8.28 -15.76 -2.20
C PRO A 109 8.47 -14.55 -1.30
N VAL A 110 9.70 -14.06 -1.19
CA VAL A 110 10.03 -12.92 -0.32
C VAL A 110 10.50 -11.73 -1.14
N THR A 111 9.94 -10.57 -0.87
CA THR A 111 10.47 -9.25 -1.26
C THR A 111 11.31 -8.71 -0.13
N ALA A 112 12.62 -8.64 -0.34
CA ALA A 112 13.59 -8.09 0.61
C ALA A 112 13.75 -6.57 0.42
N HIS A 113 14.67 -5.92 1.18
CA HIS A 113 14.88 -4.48 1.11
C HIS A 113 16.35 -4.10 1.31
N VAL A 114 16.84 -3.18 0.49
CA VAL A 114 18.18 -2.57 0.63
C VAL A 114 18.13 -1.04 0.43
N GLY A 115 19.18 -0.34 0.87
CA GLY A 115 19.27 1.11 0.82
C GLY A 115 18.68 1.75 2.07
N LEU A 116 17.71 2.64 1.95
CA LEU A 116 17.04 3.26 3.10
C LEU A 116 15.97 2.32 3.65
N VAL A 117 16.40 1.35 4.47
CA VAL A 117 15.49 0.34 5.05
C VAL A 117 14.60 0.99 6.12
N PRO A 118 13.25 0.94 6.03
CA PRO A 118 12.33 1.70 6.89
C PRO A 118 12.56 1.50 8.39
N ASN A 119 12.73 0.25 8.85
CA ASN A 119 12.95 -0.06 10.26
C ASN A 119 14.33 0.37 10.81
N ARG A 120 15.22 0.86 9.95
CA ARG A 120 16.55 1.39 10.27
C ARG A 120 16.75 2.83 9.80
N ALA A 121 15.72 3.47 9.25
CA ALA A 121 15.82 4.81 8.65
C ALA A 121 16.33 5.87 9.64
N THR A 122 15.95 5.77 10.92
CA THR A 122 16.45 6.65 11.99
C THR A 122 17.95 6.51 12.23
N TRP A 123 18.56 5.33 11.97
CA TRP A 123 20.00 5.11 12.15
C TRP A 123 20.82 5.89 11.14
N THR A 124 20.23 6.24 10.01
CA THR A 124 20.88 6.96 8.91
C THR A 124 20.35 8.38 8.76
N ASN A 125 19.51 8.84 9.69
CA ASN A 125 18.84 10.13 9.61
C ASN A 125 18.11 10.34 8.25
N TYR A 126 17.45 9.27 7.75
CA TYR A 126 16.66 9.28 6.51
C TYR A 126 17.44 9.73 5.25
N ARG A 127 18.76 9.64 5.27
CA ARG A 127 19.59 10.01 4.12
C ARG A 127 19.67 8.91 3.07
N ALA A 128 20.04 9.29 1.85
CA ALA A 128 20.40 8.34 0.80
C ALA A 128 21.62 7.51 1.21
N ILE A 129 21.60 6.20 0.90
CA ILE A 129 22.63 5.21 1.22
C ILE A 129 23.39 4.81 -0.04
N GLY A 130 24.67 4.50 0.08
CA GLY A 130 25.49 4.07 -1.06
C GLY A 130 26.16 5.20 -1.83
N LYS A 131 26.31 6.40 -1.24
CA LYS A 131 26.97 7.53 -1.89
C LYS A 131 28.50 7.45 -1.90
N THR A 132 29.11 6.62 -1.05
CA THR A 132 30.54 6.33 -1.07
C THR A 132 30.79 4.93 -1.61
N ALA A 133 31.99 4.68 -2.11
CA ALA A 133 32.36 3.33 -2.60
C ALA A 133 32.20 2.26 -1.52
N GLU A 134 32.52 2.57 -0.29
CA GLU A 134 32.38 1.66 0.86
C GLU A 134 30.90 1.33 1.13
N GLU A 135 30.02 2.35 1.20
CA GLU A 135 28.59 2.14 1.37
C GLU A 135 27.99 1.40 0.19
N ALA A 136 28.39 1.74 -1.05
CA ALA A 136 27.90 1.08 -2.25
C ALA A 136 28.26 -0.40 -2.28
N LEU A 137 29.51 -0.74 -1.90
CA LEU A 137 29.96 -2.12 -1.77
C LEU A 137 29.13 -2.89 -0.74
N LYS A 138 28.84 -2.26 0.41
CA LYS A 138 28.01 -2.88 1.44
C LYS A 138 26.58 -3.14 0.95
N VAL A 139 25.93 -2.16 0.30
CA VAL A 139 24.58 -2.34 -0.27
C VAL A 139 24.58 -3.46 -1.32
N TYR A 140 25.59 -3.50 -2.17
CA TYR A 140 25.71 -4.57 -3.17
C TYR A 140 25.91 -5.94 -2.52
N GLN A 141 26.74 -6.03 -1.48
CA GLN A 141 26.92 -7.28 -0.73
C GLN A 141 25.61 -7.71 -0.06
N ASP A 142 24.88 -6.78 0.57
CA ASP A 142 23.56 -7.07 1.14
C ASP A 142 22.60 -7.64 0.08
N VAL A 143 22.60 -7.10 -1.16
CA VAL A 143 21.82 -7.67 -2.28
C VAL A 143 22.23 -9.10 -2.60
N LYS A 144 23.54 -9.39 -2.66
CA LYS A 144 24.03 -10.75 -2.96
C LYS A 144 23.69 -11.73 -1.85
N ASP A 145 23.76 -11.30 -0.61
CA ASP A 145 23.39 -12.12 0.54
C ASP A 145 21.88 -12.43 0.56
N LEU A 146 21.04 -11.45 0.21
CA LEU A 146 19.59 -11.63 0.07
C LEU A 146 19.24 -12.57 -1.09
N GLU A 147 19.92 -12.42 -2.23
CA GLU A 147 19.77 -13.33 -3.38
C GLU A 147 20.14 -14.77 -2.99
N ASN A 148 21.24 -14.96 -2.28
CA ASN A 148 21.69 -16.26 -1.79
C ASN A 148 20.73 -16.84 -0.74
N ALA A 149 20.09 -16.01 0.06
CA ALA A 149 19.05 -16.41 1.00
C ALA A 149 17.71 -16.82 0.30
N GLY A 150 17.60 -16.66 -1.02
CA GLY A 150 16.45 -17.07 -1.80
C GLY A 150 15.36 -16.01 -1.92
N ALA A 151 15.64 -14.74 -1.65
CA ALA A 151 14.69 -13.66 -1.92
C ALA A 151 14.33 -13.62 -3.41
N ALA A 152 13.05 -13.44 -3.72
CA ALA A 152 12.53 -13.39 -5.08
C ALA A 152 12.61 -11.98 -5.69
N CYS A 153 12.41 -10.97 -4.85
CA CYS A 153 12.44 -9.56 -5.19
C CYS A 153 13.23 -8.76 -4.15
N VAL A 154 13.68 -7.57 -4.50
CA VAL A 154 14.33 -6.64 -3.58
C VAL A 154 13.89 -5.20 -3.87
N GLU A 155 13.38 -4.53 -2.85
CA GLU A 155 13.17 -3.08 -2.89
C GLU A 155 14.52 -2.38 -2.76
N VAL A 156 14.77 -1.44 -3.67
CA VAL A 156 15.99 -0.64 -3.74
C VAL A 156 15.58 0.81 -3.50
N GLU A 157 15.75 1.26 -2.25
CA GLU A 157 15.23 2.55 -1.83
C GLU A 157 16.34 3.57 -1.59
N VAL A 158 16.21 4.72 -2.25
CA VAL A 158 17.01 5.94 -2.05
C VAL A 158 18.52 5.65 -2.09
N VAL A 159 18.96 4.96 -3.14
CA VAL A 159 20.38 4.76 -3.47
C VAL A 159 20.74 5.54 -4.75
N PRO A 160 22.02 5.84 -5.02
CA PRO A 160 22.44 6.43 -6.28
C PRO A 160 22.03 5.61 -7.49
N ILE A 161 21.64 6.29 -8.59
CA ILE A 161 21.16 5.64 -9.81
C ILE A 161 22.20 4.68 -10.42
N GLU A 162 23.47 5.01 -10.32
CA GLU A 162 24.58 4.18 -10.82
C GLU A 162 24.66 2.86 -10.05
N LEU A 163 24.48 2.91 -8.73
CA LEU A 163 24.45 1.70 -7.89
C LEU A 163 23.20 0.86 -8.18
N ALA A 164 22.03 1.48 -8.31
CA ALA A 164 20.79 0.80 -8.64
C ALA A 164 20.85 0.11 -10.02
N ASP A 165 21.43 0.76 -11.01
CA ASP A 165 21.66 0.20 -12.36
C ASP A 165 22.58 -1.03 -12.30
N TYR A 166 23.70 -0.88 -11.56
CA TYR A 166 24.64 -1.99 -11.38
C TYR A 166 23.98 -3.18 -10.65
N ILE A 167 23.25 -2.94 -9.58
CA ILE A 167 22.50 -3.96 -8.85
C ILE A 167 21.52 -4.66 -9.80
N THR A 168 20.69 -3.90 -10.52
CA THR A 168 19.65 -4.45 -11.40
C THR A 168 20.21 -5.40 -12.46
N LYS A 169 21.36 -5.04 -13.05
CA LYS A 169 22.05 -5.84 -14.05
C LYS A 169 22.75 -7.08 -13.50
N ASN A 170 23.07 -7.08 -12.19
CA ASN A 170 23.90 -8.12 -11.58
C ASN A 170 23.17 -8.94 -10.50
N THR A 171 21.83 -8.90 -10.45
CA THR A 171 21.01 -9.78 -9.60
C THR A 171 19.95 -10.50 -10.42
N LYS A 172 19.55 -11.70 -9.98
CA LYS A 172 18.41 -12.44 -10.53
C LYS A 172 17.08 -12.01 -9.92
N MET A 173 17.11 -11.36 -8.74
CA MET A 173 15.92 -10.84 -8.10
C MET A 173 15.29 -9.75 -8.97
N ILE A 174 13.96 -9.58 -8.86
CA ILE A 174 13.27 -8.39 -9.40
C ILE A 174 13.62 -7.20 -8.52
N THR A 175 14.18 -6.15 -9.11
CA THR A 175 14.51 -4.92 -8.41
C THR A 175 13.33 -3.94 -8.44
N MET A 176 12.89 -3.52 -7.27
CA MET A 176 11.75 -2.62 -7.07
C MET A 176 12.28 -1.26 -6.63
N GLY A 177 12.35 -0.30 -7.58
CA GLY A 177 13.07 0.95 -7.38
C GLY A 177 12.20 2.07 -6.82
N MET A 178 12.64 2.68 -5.72
CA MET A 178 12.05 3.88 -5.12
C MET A 178 13.13 4.93 -4.84
N GLY A 179 13.05 6.06 -5.53
CA GLY A 179 14.03 7.15 -5.34
C GLY A 179 15.45 6.83 -5.82
N CYS A 180 15.63 5.90 -6.75
CA CYS A 180 16.91 5.46 -7.29
C CYS A 180 17.00 5.55 -8.83
N GLY A 181 16.22 6.43 -9.44
CA GLY A 181 16.13 6.60 -10.89
C GLY A 181 15.20 5.57 -11.55
N ASN A 182 15.29 5.44 -12.87
CA ASN A 182 14.40 4.60 -13.68
C ASN A 182 15.05 3.29 -14.15
N VAL A 183 16.07 2.81 -13.48
CA VAL A 183 16.92 1.69 -13.91
C VAL A 183 16.47 0.33 -13.39
N CYS A 184 15.72 0.28 -12.28
CA CYS A 184 15.17 -0.94 -11.70
C CYS A 184 14.08 -1.58 -12.58
N ASP A 185 13.74 -2.83 -12.32
CA ASP A 185 12.68 -3.56 -13.04
C ASP A 185 11.30 -2.96 -12.80
N THR A 186 11.05 -2.40 -11.61
CA THR A 186 9.83 -1.64 -11.32
C THR A 186 10.11 -0.18 -10.98
N GLN A 187 9.09 0.67 -11.14
CA GLN A 187 9.05 2.02 -10.61
C GLN A 187 7.97 2.09 -9.54
N TYR A 188 8.39 2.38 -8.33
CA TYR A 188 7.57 2.29 -7.14
C TYR A 188 7.38 3.67 -6.50
N LEU A 189 6.12 4.05 -6.30
CA LEU A 189 5.71 5.19 -5.47
C LEU A 189 4.52 4.80 -4.60
N PHE A 190 4.41 5.43 -3.43
CA PHE A 190 3.22 5.30 -2.58
C PHE A 190 2.02 5.99 -3.23
N CYS A 191 0.82 5.45 -3.07
CA CYS A 191 -0.41 6.07 -3.58
C CYS A 191 -0.61 7.49 -3.02
N ASN A 192 -0.21 7.71 -1.77
CA ASN A 192 -0.29 9.00 -1.10
C ASN A 192 0.51 10.09 -1.84
N ASP A 193 1.69 9.73 -2.36
CA ASP A 193 2.49 10.63 -3.19
C ASP A 193 1.85 10.87 -4.56
N ILE A 194 1.37 9.80 -5.20
CA ILE A 194 0.74 9.84 -6.52
C ILE A 194 -0.53 10.69 -6.49
N LEU A 195 -1.37 10.46 -5.47
CA LEU A 195 -2.70 11.05 -5.35
C LEU A 195 -2.70 12.41 -4.64
N GLY A 196 -1.58 12.81 -4.06
CA GLY A 196 -1.47 14.10 -3.40
C GLY A 196 -2.26 14.20 -2.10
N ILE A 197 -2.26 13.13 -1.28
CA ILE A 197 -2.95 13.08 0.01
C ILE A 197 -2.01 13.13 1.22
N ASN A 198 -0.69 13.22 0.99
CA ASN A 198 0.27 13.42 2.06
C ASN A 198 0.09 14.78 2.74
N GLU A 199 0.07 14.78 4.07
CA GLU A 199 0.14 15.98 4.90
C GLU A 199 1.61 16.31 5.19
N GLY A 200 2.10 17.46 4.71
CA GLY A 200 3.43 17.97 5.03
C GLY A 200 4.49 17.68 3.98
N HIS A 201 5.59 17.01 4.38
CA HIS A 201 6.75 16.85 3.52
C HIS A 201 6.57 15.76 2.46
N TYR A 202 6.80 16.14 1.18
CA TYR A 202 6.91 15.17 0.09
C TYR A 202 8.37 14.75 -0.08
N PRO A 203 8.69 13.45 -0.11
CA PRO A 203 10.03 12.99 -0.42
C PRO A 203 10.52 13.53 -1.77
N ARG A 204 11.82 13.75 -1.93
CA ARG A 204 12.40 14.28 -3.17
C ARG A 204 12.03 13.46 -4.43
N HIS A 205 11.82 12.17 -4.28
CA HIS A 205 11.47 11.26 -5.37
C HIS A 205 9.96 11.18 -5.62
N ALA A 206 9.14 11.73 -4.72
CA ALA A 206 7.69 11.74 -4.89
C ALA A 206 7.29 12.64 -6.06
N LYS A 207 6.24 12.21 -6.74
CA LYS A 207 5.60 13.02 -7.79
C LYS A 207 4.10 12.95 -7.63
N LYS A 208 3.50 14.12 -7.38
CA LYS A 208 2.07 14.30 -7.32
C LYS A 208 1.49 14.42 -8.74
N TYR A 209 0.50 13.59 -9.07
CA TYR A 209 -0.20 13.63 -10.36
C TYR A 209 -1.59 14.25 -10.25
N VAL A 210 -2.23 14.14 -9.08
CA VAL A 210 -3.51 14.78 -8.73
C VAL A 210 -3.42 15.32 -7.30
N ASP A 211 -4.36 16.16 -6.91
CA ASP A 211 -4.41 16.79 -5.58
C ASP A 211 -5.72 16.40 -4.89
N LEU A 212 -5.82 15.14 -4.42
CA LEU A 212 -7.02 14.66 -3.75
C LEU A 212 -7.24 15.35 -2.40
N GLN A 213 -6.19 15.76 -1.69
CA GLN A 213 -6.33 16.50 -0.44
C GLN A 213 -7.19 17.75 -0.61
N LYS A 214 -6.98 18.47 -1.73
CA LYS A 214 -7.78 19.65 -2.05
C LYS A 214 -9.25 19.32 -2.37
N GLU A 215 -9.49 18.23 -3.07
CA GLU A 215 -10.86 17.78 -3.39
C GLU A 215 -11.58 17.25 -2.15
N GLU A 216 -10.89 16.52 -1.30
CA GLU A 216 -11.41 16.04 0.01
C GLU A 216 -11.80 17.21 0.92
N ALA A 217 -11.00 18.29 0.96
CA ALA A 217 -11.35 19.50 1.70
C ALA A 217 -12.65 20.14 1.19
N LYS A 218 -12.87 20.17 -0.13
CA LYS A 218 -14.15 20.64 -0.70
C LYS A 218 -15.33 19.77 -0.26
N ILE A 219 -15.15 18.46 -0.28
CA ILE A 219 -16.19 17.51 0.16
C ILE A 219 -16.49 17.72 1.64
N GLN A 220 -15.46 17.90 2.47
CA GLN A 220 -15.64 18.17 3.88
C GLN A 220 -16.44 19.46 4.14
N ASN A 221 -16.13 20.53 3.43
CA ASN A 221 -16.89 21.78 3.51
C ASN A 221 -18.38 21.60 3.11
N LEU A 222 -18.64 20.74 2.11
CA LEU A 222 -20.03 20.42 1.73
C LEU A 222 -20.76 19.62 2.81
N ARG A 223 -20.06 18.68 3.50
CA ARG A 223 -20.62 17.97 4.65
C ARG A 223 -21.00 18.94 5.78
N GLU A 224 -20.09 19.83 6.15
CA GLU A 224 -20.31 20.85 7.18
C GLU A 224 -21.49 21.75 6.83
N LYS A 225 -21.54 22.25 5.59
CA LYS A 225 -22.66 23.05 5.11
C LYS A 225 -24.00 22.31 5.20
N GLY A 226 -24.03 21.03 4.81
CA GLY A 226 -25.25 20.21 4.91
C GLY A 226 -25.75 20.07 6.34
N PHE A 227 -24.85 19.82 7.29
CA PHE A 227 -25.20 19.76 8.71
C PHE A 227 -25.64 21.12 9.26
N GLN A 228 -24.98 22.21 8.88
CA GLN A 228 -25.39 23.58 9.28
C GLN A 228 -26.81 23.91 8.82
N MET A 229 -27.14 23.63 7.54
CA MET A 229 -28.48 23.83 7.01
C MET A 229 -29.52 23.02 7.80
N PHE A 230 -29.23 21.78 8.12
CA PHE A 230 -30.14 20.97 8.94
C PHE A 230 -30.36 21.57 10.35
N VAL A 231 -29.29 22.04 11.01
CA VAL A 231 -29.41 22.73 12.32
C VAL A 231 -30.24 24.01 12.22
N GLU A 232 -30.04 24.78 11.16
CA GLU A 232 -30.83 26.01 10.90
C GLU A 232 -32.31 25.68 10.72
N ASP A 233 -32.63 24.66 9.90
CA ASP A 233 -34.01 24.22 9.68
C ASP A 233 -34.71 23.80 11.01
N VAL A 234 -33.99 23.02 11.84
CA VAL A 234 -34.50 22.60 13.15
C VAL A 234 -34.75 23.81 14.06
N ASN A 235 -33.81 24.77 14.13
CA ASN A 235 -33.92 25.95 14.94
C ASN A 235 -35.06 26.88 14.50
N ASN A 236 -35.27 26.97 13.18
CA ASN A 236 -36.31 27.81 12.58
C ASN A 236 -37.68 27.12 12.52
N GLY A 237 -37.74 25.82 12.87
CA GLY A 237 -38.96 25.01 12.76
C GLY A 237 -39.39 24.70 11.31
N THR A 238 -38.49 24.82 10.33
CA THR A 238 -38.73 24.51 8.93
C THR A 238 -38.57 23.02 8.64
N TYR A 239 -37.87 22.30 9.52
CA TYR A 239 -37.83 20.85 9.51
C TYR A 239 -38.37 20.27 10.82
N PRO A 240 -39.24 19.24 10.80
CA PRO A 240 -39.75 18.52 9.62
C PRO A 240 -40.89 19.29 8.90
N GLU A 241 -40.86 19.27 7.56
CA GLU A 241 -41.99 19.75 6.75
C GLU A 241 -43.19 18.80 6.89
N GLU A 242 -44.37 19.23 6.44
CA GLU A 242 -45.60 18.44 6.54
C GLU A 242 -45.48 17.05 5.88
N LYS A 243 -44.80 16.96 4.76
CA LYS A 243 -44.53 15.70 4.06
C LYS A 243 -43.69 14.68 4.82
N HIS A 244 -42.96 15.13 5.85
CA HIS A 244 -42.13 14.29 6.71
C HIS A 244 -42.85 13.82 7.98
N GLN A 245 -44.12 14.24 8.18
CA GLN A 245 -44.92 13.96 9.35
C GLN A 245 -45.82 12.74 9.10
N ILE A 246 -45.96 11.90 10.13
CA ILE A 246 -46.97 10.85 10.15
C ILE A 246 -48.14 11.36 10.94
N LYS A 247 -49.32 11.39 10.28
CA LYS A 247 -50.58 11.83 10.91
C LYS A 247 -51.35 10.59 11.34
N MET A 248 -51.95 10.69 12.51
CA MET A 248 -52.92 9.71 12.99
C MET A 248 -54.27 10.02 12.39
N ASP A 249 -55.10 9.01 12.12
CA ASP A 249 -56.51 9.21 11.77
C ASP A 249 -57.24 9.97 12.86
N SER A 250 -58.07 10.97 12.48
CA SER A 250 -58.66 11.87 13.43
C SER A 250 -59.59 11.18 14.45
N ARG A 251 -60.29 10.09 14.03
CA ARG A 251 -61.15 9.28 14.90
C ARG A 251 -60.33 8.47 15.90
N GLU A 252 -59.28 7.90 15.43
CA GLU A 252 -58.36 7.13 16.32
C GLU A 252 -57.68 8.05 17.35
N PHE A 253 -57.34 9.26 16.95
CA PHE A 253 -56.81 10.27 17.86
C PHE A 253 -57.79 10.68 18.93
N GLU A 254 -59.11 10.91 18.57
CA GLU A 254 -60.19 11.18 19.49
C GLU A 254 -60.42 10.06 20.49
N VAL A 255 -60.45 8.79 20.01
CA VAL A 255 -60.56 7.60 20.85
C VAL A 255 -59.40 7.51 21.84
N PHE A 256 -58.19 7.76 21.40
CA PHE A 256 -57.01 7.81 22.25
C PHE A 256 -57.14 8.88 23.35
N GLN A 257 -57.53 10.11 22.96
CA GLN A 257 -57.71 11.20 23.97
C GLN A 257 -58.78 10.90 25.00
N ASN A 258 -59.88 10.20 24.65
CA ASN A 258 -60.93 9.82 25.58
C ASN A 258 -60.54 8.72 26.54
N LYS A 259 -59.53 7.89 26.20
CA LYS A 259 -59.04 6.81 27.04
C LYS A 259 -58.01 7.27 28.08
N ILE A 260 -57.43 8.45 27.94
CA ILE A 260 -56.44 9.01 28.88
C ILE A 260 -56.97 10.09 29.79
N LYS A 261 -58.23 10.50 29.63
CA LYS A 261 -59.01 11.33 30.58
C LYS A 261 -59.64 10.44 31.63
#